data_d5b162f8176718c918394f69c3ccb891
#
_entry.id   d5b162f8176718c918394f69c3ccb891
#
_cell.length_a   1.000
_cell.length_b   1.000
_cell.length_c   1.000
_cell.angle_alpha   90.00
_cell.angle_beta   90.00
_cell.angle_gamma   90.00
#
_symmetry.space_group_name_H-M   'P 1'
#
loop_
_entity.id
_entity.type
_entity.pdbx_description
1 polymer ?
#
loop_
_entity_poly.entity_id
_entity_poly.type
_entity_poly.pdbx_seq_one_letter_code
_entity_poly.pdbx_strand_id
1 'polypeptide(L)'
;SYHGIPKKYFDKGDPYHCYCHKTTRLISEKFNSIEIKTTFQSRFGPQKWLEPYTDKTLESLPSEGKKNVLTICPGFSSDCVETLEEILIEGKDSFLNFGGENFDMVPCLNDNEDHISLLKSLIQKNI
;
A
#
# COMPACT_ATOMS: atom_id res chain seq x y z
N SER A 1 1.00 0.37 -1.26
CA SER A 1 1.42 0.21 0.15
C SER A 1 0.51 -0.76 0.89
N TYR A 2 1.06 -1.58 1.77
CA TYR A 2 0.34 -2.51 2.64
C TYR A 2 0.75 -2.27 4.09
N HIS A 3 -0.12 -2.56 5.04
CA HIS A 3 0.30 -2.54 6.45
C HIS A 3 1.41 -3.57 6.66
N GLY A 4 2.53 -3.15 7.24
CA GLY A 4 3.63 -4.05 7.57
C GLY A 4 3.24 -5.04 8.67
N ILE A 5 4.00 -6.12 8.76
CA ILE A 5 4.02 -7.01 9.92
C ILE A 5 5.48 -7.27 10.32
N PRO A 6 5.74 -7.64 11.58
CA PRO A 6 7.08 -8.03 11.98
C PRO A 6 7.63 -9.18 11.13
N LYS A 7 8.85 -9.00 10.62
CA LYS A 7 9.52 -9.98 9.73
C LYS A 7 9.55 -11.40 10.30
N LYS A 8 9.61 -11.53 11.63
CA LYS A 8 9.59 -12.84 12.30
C LYS A 8 8.37 -13.71 11.98
N TYR A 9 7.22 -13.11 11.60
CA TYR A 9 6.05 -13.89 11.19
C TYR A 9 6.26 -14.50 9.80
N PHE A 10 6.78 -13.71 8.86
CA PHE A 10 7.18 -14.22 7.54
C PHE A 10 8.20 -15.36 7.66
N ASP A 11 9.23 -15.17 8.50
CA ASP A 11 10.27 -16.20 8.72
C ASP A 11 9.70 -17.51 9.31
N LYS A 12 8.53 -17.45 9.94
CA LYS A 12 7.78 -18.62 10.46
C LYS A 12 6.76 -19.18 9.47
N GLY A 13 6.71 -18.67 8.24
CA GLY A 13 5.83 -19.17 7.19
C GLY A 13 4.49 -18.44 7.07
N ASP A 14 4.31 -17.26 7.69
CA ASP A 14 3.10 -16.46 7.48
C ASP A 14 2.99 -16.05 6.00
N PRO A 15 1.86 -16.32 5.33
CA PRO A 15 1.70 -16.07 3.90
C PRO A 15 1.39 -14.62 3.54
N TYR A 16 1.21 -13.73 4.49
CA TYR A 16 0.76 -12.35 4.27
C TYR A 16 1.60 -11.61 3.22
N HIS A 17 2.93 -11.66 3.35
CA HIS A 17 3.85 -11.07 2.37
C HIS A 17 3.56 -11.56 0.94
N CYS A 18 3.38 -12.88 0.78
CA CYS A 18 3.09 -13.48 -0.52
C CYS A 18 1.74 -13.00 -1.08
N TYR A 19 0.73 -12.83 -0.24
CA TYR A 19 -0.58 -12.32 -0.64
C TYR A 19 -0.50 -10.86 -1.07
N CYS A 20 0.26 -10.01 -0.37
CA CYS A 20 0.49 -8.63 -0.79
C CYS A 20 1.13 -8.56 -2.18
N HIS A 21 2.20 -9.31 -2.40
CA HIS A 21 2.87 -9.39 -3.70
C HIS A 21 1.97 -9.97 -4.80
N LYS A 22 1.16 -10.99 -4.49
CA LYS A 22 0.18 -11.54 -5.42
C LYS A 22 -0.86 -10.50 -5.83
N THR A 23 -1.37 -9.73 -4.87
CA THR A 23 -2.33 -8.64 -5.14
C THR A 23 -1.70 -7.59 -6.04
N THR A 24 -0.49 -7.12 -5.73
CA THR A 24 0.25 -6.16 -6.57
C THR A 24 0.44 -6.70 -8.00
N ARG A 25 0.84 -7.95 -8.16
CA ARG A 25 1.02 -8.58 -9.48
C ARG A 25 -0.28 -8.59 -10.27
N LEU A 26 -1.40 -9.01 -9.66
CA LEU A 26 -2.71 -9.04 -10.32
C LEU A 26 -3.19 -7.64 -10.73
N ILE A 27 -2.88 -6.62 -9.93
CA ILE A 27 -3.13 -5.22 -10.31
C ILE A 27 -2.24 -4.85 -11.50
N SER A 28 -0.93 -5.13 -11.44
CA SER A 28 0.02 -4.74 -12.49
C SER A 28 -0.31 -5.36 -13.86
N GLU A 29 -0.87 -6.56 -13.87
CA GLU A 29 -1.33 -7.23 -15.11
C GLU A 29 -2.42 -6.45 -15.87
N LYS A 30 -3.05 -5.45 -15.20
CA LYS A 30 -4.06 -4.56 -15.82
C LYS A 30 -3.48 -3.29 -16.42
N PHE A 31 -2.17 -3.03 -16.23
CA PHE A 31 -1.50 -1.81 -16.65
C PHE A 31 -0.22 -2.13 -17.43
N ASN A 32 -0.17 -1.78 -18.71
CA ASN A 32 0.92 -2.19 -19.62
C ASN A 32 2.17 -1.28 -19.57
N SER A 33 2.13 -0.15 -18.89
CA SER A 33 3.20 0.88 -19.00
C SER A 33 3.52 1.57 -17.66
N ILE A 34 3.04 1.05 -16.55
CA ILE A 34 3.22 1.65 -15.23
C ILE A 34 4.15 0.77 -14.40
N GLU A 35 5.22 1.35 -13.87
CA GLU A 35 6.04 0.68 -12.87
C GLU A 35 5.29 0.65 -11.53
N ILE A 36 5.12 -0.54 -10.96
CA ILE A 36 4.44 -0.73 -9.67
C ILE A 36 5.42 -1.33 -8.67
N LYS A 37 5.57 -0.69 -7.53
CA LYS A 37 6.39 -1.16 -6.41
C LYS A 37 5.48 -1.58 -5.24
N THR A 38 5.79 -2.71 -4.60
CA THR A 38 5.15 -3.14 -3.35
C THR A 38 5.95 -2.60 -2.17
N THR A 39 5.30 -1.93 -1.24
CA THR A 39 5.93 -1.38 -0.03
C THR A 39 5.09 -1.70 1.20
N PHE A 40 5.69 -1.57 2.39
CA PHE A 40 5.05 -1.83 3.68
C PHE A 40 5.13 -0.62 4.60
N GLN A 41 4.00 -0.24 5.19
CA GLN A 41 3.82 0.93 6.05
C GLN A 41 3.56 0.56 7.51
N SER A 42 3.37 1.55 8.36
CA SER A 42 2.84 1.43 9.74
C SER A 42 3.73 0.60 10.68
N ARG A 43 5.05 0.62 10.47
CA ARG A 43 5.97 -0.04 11.38
C ARG A 43 6.11 0.75 12.68
N PHE A 44 6.24 0.05 13.79
CA PHE A 44 6.56 0.67 15.08
C PHE A 44 7.43 -0.23 15.96
N GLY A 45 8.12 0.38 16.93
CA GLY A 45 9.00 -0.32 17.86
C GLY A 45 10.33 -0.81 17.23
N PRO A 46 11.19 -1.50 18.00
CA PRO A 46 12.56 -1.76 17.61
C PRO A 46 12.77 -3.01 16.75
N GLN A 47 11.74 -3.80 16.51
CA GLN A 47 11.88 -5.05 15.76
C GLN A 47 11.93 -4.79 14.24
N LYS A 48 12.50 -5.75 13.49
CA LYS A 48 12.44 -5.73 12.03
C LYS A 48 11.03 -6.00 11.52
N TRP A 49 10.60 -5.22 10.54
CA TRP A 49 9.33 -5.35 9.83
C TRP A 49 9.57 -5.77 8.39
N LEU A 50 8.50 -6.12 7.67
CA LEU A 50 8.57 -6.38 6.23
C LEU A 50 9.09 -5.13 5.48
N GLU A 51 9.93 -5.36 4.50
CA GLU A 51 10.52 -4.36 3.62
C GLU A 51 10.09 -4.59 2.16
N PRO A 52 10.22 -3.56 1.28
CA PRO A 52 10.73 -2.21 1.54
C PRO A 52 9.73 -1.35 2.31
N TYR A 53 10.23 -0.44 3.15
CA TYR A 53 9.41 0.50 3.91
C TYR A 53 8.87 1.61 3.02
N THR A 54 7.58 1.94 3.16
CA THR A 54 6.91 2.95 2.32
C THR A 54 7.55 4.33 2.49
N ASP A 55 7.78 4.79 3.72
CA ASP A 55 8.42 6.07 4.00
C ASP A 55 9.80 6.18 3.32
N LYS A 56 10.66 5.17 3.48
CA LYS A 56 12.01 5.16 2.88
C LYS A 56 11.98 5.06 1.37
N THR A 57 11.00 4.35 0.82
CA THR A 57 10.81 4.30 -0.62
C THR A 57 10.40 5.66 -1.18
N LEU A 58 9.44 6.34 -0.53
CA LEU A 58 9.00 7.67 -0.95
C LEU A 58 10.14 8.70 -0.87
N GLU A 59 11.00 8.64 0.16
CA GLU A 59 12.20 9.48 0.27
C GLU A 59 13.20 9.25 -0.87
N SER A 60 13.37 8.02 -1.35
CA SER A 60 14.38 7.67 -2.37
C SER A 60 13.93 7.91 -3.80
N LEU A 61 12.64 7.72 -4.10
CA LEU A 61 12.09 7.79 -5.47
C LEU A 61 12.46 9.06 -6.25
N PRO A 62 12.42 10.27 -5.65
CA PRO A 62 12.78 11.49 -6.38
C PRO A 62 14.24 11.49 -6.87
N SER A 63 15.18 10.93 -6.11
CA SER A 63 16.59 10.81 -6.52
C SER A 63 16.80 9.76 -7.62
N GLU A 64 15.89 8.78 -7.72
CA GLU A 64 15.83 7.79 -8.81
C GLU A 64 15.19 8.35 -10.09
N GLY A 65 14.81 9.64 -10.12
CA GLY A 65 14.12 10.28 -11.23
C GLY A 65 12.60 10.05 -11.28
N LYS A 66 12.04 9.44 -10.25
CA LYS A 66 10.59 9.19 -10.12
C LYS A 66 9.93 10.37 -9.42
N LYS A 67 9.52 11.36 -10.19
CA LYS A 67 8.98 12.62 -9.69
C LYS A 67 7.46 12.65 -9.50
N ASN A 68 6.77 11.64 -10.04
CA ASN A 68 5.32 11.54 -9.98
C ASN A 68 4.95 10.18 -9.38
N VAL A 69 4.19 10.16 -8.31
CA VAL A 69 3.80 8.96 -7.58
C VAL A 69 2.30 8.96 -7.34
N LEU A 70 1.67 7.83 -7.64
CA LEU A 70 0.32 7.49 -7.21
C LEU A 70 0.41 6.32 -6.23
N THR A 71 -0.08 6.50 -5.02
CA THR A 71 -0.13 5.44 -4.01
C THR A 71 -1.50 4.79 -3.97
N ILE A 72 -1.53 3.49 -3.78
CA ILE A 72 -2.75 2.72 -3.50
C ILE A 72 -2.51 1.84 -2.28
N CYS A 73 -3.52 1.68 -1.43
CA CYS A 73 -3.46 0.88 -0.20
C CYS A 73 -4.43 -0.33 -0.28
N PRO A 74 -4.14 -1.38 -1.09
CA PRO A 74 -5.12 -2.42 -1.41
C PRO A 74 -5.45 -3.35 -0.23
N GLY A 75 -4.66 -3.31 0.84
CA GLY A 75 -4.92 -4.06 2.06
C GLY A 75 -5.93 -3.39 3.00
N PHE A 76 -6.37 -2.17 2.67
CA PHE A 76 -7.33 -1.40 3.44
C PHE A 76 -8.65 -1.29 2.66
N SER A 77 -9.72 -1.84 3.20
CA SER A 77 -11.05 -1.75 2.58
C SER A 77 -11.72 -0.39 2.78
N SER A 78 -11.36 0.30 3.86
CA SER A 78 -11.83 1.65 4.17
C SER A 78 -10.66 2.56 4.54
N ASP A 79 -10.78 3.85 4.26
CA ASP A 79 -9.82 4.84 4.69
C ASP A 79 -9.77 4.97 6.22
N CYS A 80 -8.58 5.15 6.73
CA CYS A 80 -8.28 5.22 8.16
C CYS A 80 -7.03 6.09 8.39
N VAL A 81 -6.57 6.19 9.62
CA VAL A 81 -5.37 6.97 9.98
C VAL A 81 -4.16 6.51 9.15
N GLU A 82 -3.98 5.22 8.97
CA GLU A 82 -2.86 4.64 8.22
C GLU A 82 -2.90 4.97 6.72
N THR A 83 -4.06 5.31 6.16
CA THR A 83 -4.16 5.74 4.76
C THR A 83 -4.17 7.25 4.63
N LEU A 84 -5.00 7.95 5.42
CA LEU A 84 -5.20 9.38 5.29
C LEU A 84 -4.05 10.20 5.92
N GLU A 85 -3.61 9.85 7.11
CA GLU A 85 -2.53 10.58 7.78
C GLU A 85 -1.16 10.08 7.31
N GLU A 86 -0.87 8.79 7.50
CA GLU A 86 0.45 8.24 7.22
C GLU A 86 0.85 8.34 5.73
N ILE A 87 -0.09 8.02 4.80
CA ILE A 87 0.24 8.01 3.37
C ILE A 87 -0.11 9.34 2.68
N LEU A 88 -1.37 9.79 2.80
CA LEU A 88 -1.82 10.95 2.03
C LEU A 88 -1.25 12.27 2.56
N ILE A 89 -1.00 12.40 3.87
CA ILE A 89 -0.43 13.62 4.46
C ILE A 89 1.07 13.47 4.62
N GLU A 90 1.54 12.63 5.54
CA GLU A 90 2.97 12.50 5.88
C GLU A 90 3.81 11.94 4.72
N GLY A 91 3.32 10.92 4.03
CA GLY A 91 3.99 10.31 2.87
C GLY A 91 4.13 11.30 1.72
N LYS A 92 3.07 12.08 1.43
CA LYS A 92 3.09 13.16 0.45
C LYS A 92 4.11 14.24 0.82
N ASP A 93 4.05 14.74 2.05
CA ASP A 93 4.96 15.77 2.52
C ASP A 93 6.42 15.31 2.43
N SER A 94 6.69 14.08 2.86
CA SER A 94 8.01 13.47 2.75
C SER A 94 8.48 13.41 1.30
N PHE A 95 7.67 12.84 0.41
CA PHE A 95 8.02 12.71 -1.02
C PHE A 95 8.32 14.06 -1.68
N LEU A 96 7.49 15.08 -1.44
CA LEU A 96 7.68 16.44 -1.98
C LEU A 96 8.93 17.09 -1.41
N ASN A 97 9.20 16.96 -0.10
CA ASN A 97 10.40 17.50 0.56
C ASN A 97 11.70 16.89 0.03
N PHE A 98 11.68 15.61 -0.41
CA PHE A 98 12.82 14.95 -1.06
C PHE A 98 12.93 15.23 -2.57
N GLY A 99 12.11 16.13 -3.10
CA GLY A 99 12.18 16.64 -4.48
C GLY A 99 11.26 15.92 -5.47
N GLY A 100 10.21 15.28 -4.98
CA GLY A 100 9.06 14.85 -5.79
C GLY A 100 8.27 16.05 -6.31
N GLU A 101 7.48 15.84 -7.35
CA GLU A 101 6.70 16.90 -7.99
C GLU A 101 5.19 16.70 -7.80
N ASN A 102 4.70 15.48 -8.03
CA ASN A 102 3.29 15.17 -7.90
C ASN A 102 3.10 13.88 -7.10
N PHE A 103 2.28 13.97 -6.07
CA PHE A 103 1.87 12.84 -5.25
C PHE A 103 0.36 12.82 -5.10
N ASP A 104 -0.23 11.65 -5.30
CA ASP A 104 -1.63 11.41 -5.02
C ASP A 104 -1.84 10.01 -4.43
N MET A 105 -3.02 9.78 -3.85
CA MET A 105 -3.43 8.49 -3.31
C MET A 105 -4.82 8.12 -3.84
N VAL A 106 -4.96 6.89 -4.31
CA VAL A 106 -6.27 6.33 -4.65
C VAL A 106 -7.03 6.10 -3.34
N PRO A 107 -8.23 6.67 -3.15
CA PRO A 107 -9.06 6.40 -1.98
C PRO A 107 -9.33 4.90 -1.83
N CYS A 108 -9.45 4.43 -0.59
CA CYS A 108 -9.92 3.07 -0.35
C CYS A 108 -11.36 2.89 -0.86
N LEU A 109 -11.80 1.64 -0.97
CA LEU A 109 -13.12 1.34 -1.55
C LEU A 109 -14.29 1.90 -0.72
N ASN A 110 -14.10 2.05 0.59
CA ASN A 110 -15.09 2.62 1.49
C ASN A 110 -16.49 1.99 1.30
N ASP A 111 -17.51 2.81 1.12
CA ASP A 111 -18.90 2.43 0.86
C ASP A 111 -19.28 2.41 -0.63
N ASN A 112 -18.30 2.31 -1.53
CA ASN A 112 -18.55 2.20 -2.96
C ASN A 112 -19.49 1.02 -3.26
N GLU A 113 -20.43 1.21 -4.19
CA GLU A 113 -21.46 0.22 -4.52
C GLU A 113 -20.88 -1.12 -4.97
N ASP A 114 -19.78 -1.12 -5.73
CA ASP A 114 -19.11 -2.37 -6.16
C ASP A 114 -18.50 -3.10 -4.97
N HIS A 115 -17.93 -2.36 -3.99
CA HIS A 115 -17.41 -2.94 -2.76
C HIS A 115 -18.52 -3.56 -1.90
N ILE A 116 -19.63 -2.85 -1.73
CA ILE A 116 -20.79 -3.37 -0.99
C ILE A 116 -21.37 -4.61 -1.70
N SER A 117 -21.44 -4.59 -3.01
CA SER A 117 -21.88 -5.74 -3.80
C SER A 117 -20.96 -6.95 -3.66
N LEU A 118 -19.63 -6.72 -3.61
CA LEU A 118 -18.64 -7.77 -3.34
C LEU A 118 -18.85 -8.37 -1.94
N LEU A 119 -18.95 -7.52 -0.92
CA LEU A 119 -19.17 -7.98 0.47
C LEU A 119 -20.47 -8.78 0.60
N LYS A 120 -21.56 -8.30 -0.02
CA LYS A 120 -22.83 -9.05 -0.09
C LYS A 120 -22.64 -10.43 -0.72
N SER A 121 -21.92 -10.50 -1.84
CA SER A 121 -21.65 -11.78 -2.53
C SER A 121 -20.86 -12.76 -1.69
N LEU A 122 -19.87 -12.26 -0.95
CA LEU A 122 -19.06 -13.07 -0.04
C LEU A 122 -19.90 -13.62 1.14
N ILE A 123 -20.75 -12.77 1.72
CA ILE A 123 -21.67 -13.18 2.78
C ILE A 123 -22.62 -14.28 2.27
N GLN A 124 -23.25 -14.06 1.10
CA GLN A 124 -24.21 -15.01 0.52
C GLN A 124 -23.63 -16.37 0.19
N LYS A 125 -22.32 -16.46 -0.07
CA LYS A 125 -21.61 -17.74 -0.31
C LYS A 125 -21.37 -18.55 0.97
N ASN A 126 -21.52 -17.94 2.13
CA ASN A 126 -21.16 -18.53 3.42
C ASN A 126 -22.37 -18.72 4.36
N ILE A 127 -23.58 -18.40 3.90
CA ILE A 127 -24.86 -18.66 4.56
C ILE A 127 -25.72 -19.57 3.69
#